data_e068e27e6ae78ae868a34b576d13064d
#
_entry.id   e068e27e6ae78ae868a34b576d13064d
#
_cell.length_a   1.000
_cell.length_b   1.000
_cell.length_c   1.000
_cell.angle_alpha   90.00
_cell.angle_beta   90.00
_cell.angle_gamma   90.00
#
_symmetry.space_group_name_H-M   'P 1'
#
loop_
_entity.id
_entity.type
_entity.pdbx_description
1 polymer ?
#
loop_
_entity_poly.entity_id
_entity_poly.type
_entity_poly.pdbx_seq_one_letter_code
_entity_poly.pdbx_strand_id
1 'polypeptide(L)'
;MKERSIKRKITLWYTMILALILSIVLVGMLVFIHNLETNVAKEEVSQNLSAFYGQITFAEDAYYIPDDMEFYNNGVVISVYSERGVPLVGSIPSHFPMDTTLKDDTFQRVQGDGTRWLVYDRAYDYGEGKTL
;
A
#
# COMPACT_ATOMS: atom_id res chain seq x y z
N MET A 1 35.59 -34.73 38.02
CA MET A 1 34.51 -34.92 37.01
C MET A 1 33.28 -34.04 37.23
N LYS A 2 32.91 -33.68 38.44
CA LYS A 2 31.73 -32.83 38.74
C LYS A 2 31.87 -31.39 38.23
N GLU A 3 33.05 -30.79 38.26
CA GLU A 3 33.27 -29.40 37.83
C GLU A 3 33.08 -29.16 36.31
N ARG A 4 33.44 -30.13 35.47
CA ARG A 4 33.22 -30.04 34.01
C ARG A 4 31.72 -30.04 33.65
N SER A 5 30.90 -30.72 34.44
CA SER A 5 29.46 -30.78 34.28
C SER A 5 28.78 -29.43 34.56
N ILE A 6 29.24 -28.72 35.60
CA ILE A 6 28.67 -27.42 36.00
C ILE A 6 29.05 -26.33 35.00
N LYS A 7 30.30 -26.24 34.59
CA LYS A 7 30.75 -25.29 33.56
C LYS A 7 29.97 -25.49 32.24
N ARG A 8 29.78 -26.73 31.83
CA ARG A 8 29.04 -27.07 30.61
C ARG A 8 27.57 -26.69 30.71
N LYS A 9 26.93 -26.86 31.86
CA LYS A 9 25.54 -26.46 32.09
C LYS A 9 25.41 -24.95 32.05
N ILE A 10 26.29 -24.20 32.72
CA ILE A 10 26.24 -22.72 32.71
C ILE A 10 26.45 -22.18 31.30
N THR A 11 27.42 -22.69 30.56
CA THR A 11 27.65 -22.26 29.16
C THR A 11 26.47 -22.56 28.29
N LEU A 12 25.82 -23.71 28.44
CA LEU A 12 24.65 -24.10 27.67
C LEU A 12 23.44 -23.21 27.97
N TRP A 13 23.23 -22.89 29.24
CA TRP A 13 22.18 -21.94 29.66
C TRP A 13 22.42 -20.55 29.09
N TYR A 14 23.67 -20.06 29.16
CA TYR A 14 24.01 -18.74 28.64
C TYR A 14 23.83 -18.66 27.11
N THR A 15 24.24 -19.69 26.40
CA THR A 15 24.06 -19.79 24.95
C THR A 15 22.57 -19.82 24.55
N MET A 16 21.77 -20.54 25.33
CA MET A 16 20.31 -20.63 25.10
C MET A 16 19.65 -19.29 25.31
N ILE A 17 19.96 -18.55 26.36
CA ILE A 17 19.45 -17.21 26.62
C ILE A 17 19.89 -16.25 25.52
N LEU A 18 21.14 -16.29 25.12
CA LEU A 18 21.67 -15.45 24.04
C LEU A 18 20.94 -15.72 22.70
N ALA A 19 20.75 -16.98 22.35
CA ALA A 19 20.03 -17.39 21.16
C ALA A 19 18.57 -16.91 21.17
N LEU A 20 17.91 -16.97 22.33
CA LEU A 20 16.54 -16.50 22.51
C LEU A 20 16.45 -14.98 22.32
N ILE A 21 17.33 -14.20 22.93
CA ILE A 21 17.39 -12.75 22.75
C ILE A 21 17.62 -12.38 21.29
N LEU A 22 18.58 -13.05 20.63
CA LEU A 22 18.88 -12.81 19.23
C LEU A 22 17.66 -13.10 18.32
N SER A 23 16.92 -14.17 18.61
CA SER A 23 15.73 -14.53 17.88
C SER A 23 14.62 -13.47 18.03
N ILE A 24 14.42 -12.95 19.23
CA ILE A 24 13.42 -11.89 19.49
C ILE A 24 13.79 -10.60 18.73
N VAL A 25 15.06 -10.21 18.74
CA VAL A 25 15.55 -9.03 18.02
C VAL A 25 15.34 -9.20 16.52
N LEU A 26 15.65 -10.37 15.97
CA LEU A 26 15.52 -10.67 14.54
C LEU A 26 14.05 -10.63 14.09
N VAL A 27 13.15 -11.24 14.85
CA VAL A 27 11.71 -11.21 14.58
C VAL A 27 11.18 -9.76 14.67
N GLY A 28 11.57 -9.02 15.72
CA GLY A 28 11.20 -7.61 15.87
C GLY A 28 11.65 -6.76 14.70
N MET A 29 12.86 -6.97 14.20
CA MET A 29 13.40 -6.26 13.04
C MET A 29 12.62 -6.57 11.75
N LEU A 30 12.27 -7.84 11.51
CA LEU A 30 11.48 -8.24 10.35
C LEU A 30 10.09 -7.61 10.37
N VAL A 31 9.41 -7.62 11.51
CA VAL A 31 8.10 -6.98 11.68
C VAL A 31 8.20 -5.47 11.46
N PHE A 32 9.24 -4.83 11.99
CA PHE A 32 9.45 -3.40 11.83
C PHE A 32 9.66 -3.01 10.36
N ILE A 33 10.53 -3.73 9.63
CA ILE A 33 10.78 -3.49 8.20
C ILE A 33 9.50 -3.66 7.40
N HIS A 34 8.74 -4.72 7.64
CA HIS A 34 7.48 -4.97 6.92
C HIS A 34 6.45 -3.85 7.14
N ASN A 35 6.33 -3.36 8.36
CA ASN A 35 5.43 -2.25 8.66
C ASN A 35 5.90 -0.94 8.03
N LEU A 36 7.21 -0.69 8.01
CA LEU A 36 7.79 0.50 7.40
C LEU A 36 7.50 0.56 5.89
N GLU A 37 7.76 -0.53 5.17
CA GLU A 37 7.50 -0.61 3.72
C GLU A 37 6.03 -0.36 3.39
N THR A 38 5.11 -0.93 4.18
CA THR A 38 3.67 -0.74 3.98
C THR A 38 3.24 0.71 4.21
N ASN A 39 3.78 1.38 5.21
CA ASN A 39 3.44 2.76 5.53
C ASN A 39 3.99 3.73 4.49
N VAL A 40 5.22 3.52 4.02
CA VAL A 40 5.83 4.31 2.95
C VAL A 40 5.03 4.18 1.66
N ALA A 41 4.66 2.96 1.27
CA ALA A 41 3.85 2.72 0.08
C ALA A 41 2.47 3.39 0.15
N LYS A 42 1.81 3.35 1.31
CA LYS A 42 0.53 4.04 1.53
C LYS A 42 0.65 5.56 1.40
N GLU A 43 1.70 6.12 1.99
CA GLU A 43 1.95 7.55 1.92
C GLU A 43 2.24 7.99 0.48
N GLU A 44 3.07 7.26 -0.26
CA GLU A 44 3.39 7.53 -1.66
C GLU A 44 2.15 7.49 -2.55
N VAL A 45 1.31 6.47 -2.42
CA VAL A 45 0.04 6.37 -3.17
C VAL A 45 -0.90 7.53 -2.84
N SER A 46 -1.06 7.87 -1.57
CA SER A 46 -1.92 8.97 -1.14
C SER A 46 -1.42 10.32 -1.64
N GLN A 47 -0.11 10.57 -1.60
CA GLN A 47 0.50 11.81 -2.10
C GLN A 47 0.34 11.94 -3.62
N ASN A 48 0.59 10.87 -4.37
CA ASN A 48 0.40 10.85 -5.83
C ASN A 48 -1.05 11.11 -6.21
N LEU A 49 -2.01 10.52 -5.51
CA LEU A 49 -3.42 10.75 -5.74
C LEU A 49 -3.83 12.19 -5.43
N SER A 50 -3.32 12.78 -4.36
CA SER A 50 -3.59 14.18 -3.99
C SER A 50 -2.99 15.15 -4.99
N ALA A 51 -1.79 14.89 -5.48
CA ALA A 51 -1.15 15.69 -6.52
C ALA A 51 -1.91 15.60 -7.85
N PHE A 52 -2.39 14.41 -8.21
CA PHE A 52 -3.22 14.17 -9.36
C PHE A 52 -4.54 14.93 -9.28
N TYR A 53 -5.23 14.83 -8.16
CA TYR A 53 -6.48 15.55 -7.91
C TYR A 53 -6.30 17.07 -8.04
N GLY A 54 -5.18 17.62 -7.56
CA GLY A 54 -4.87 19.05 -7.68
C GLY A 54 -4.72 19.55 -9.11
N GLN A 55 -4.53 18.68 -10.10
CA GLN A 55 -4.44 19.02 -11.51
C GLN A 55 -5.78 18.99 -12.22
N ILE A 56 -6.79 18.35 -11.63
CA ILE A 56 -8.15 18.31 -12.19
C ILE A 56 -8.86 19.63 -11.90
N THR A 57 -9.42 20.25 -12.92
CA THR A 57 -10.23 21.44 -12.78
C THR A 57 -11.70 21.07 -12.70
N PHE A 58 -12.36 21.49 -11.62
CA PHE A 58 -13.79 21.27 -11.43
C PHE A 58 -14.56 22.56 -11.74
N ALA A 59 -15.63 22.41 -12.51
CA ALA A 59 -16.63 23.43 -12.75
C ALA A 59 -17.97 22.99 -12.11
N GLU A 60 -18.98 23.87 -12.05
CA GLU A 60 -20.23 23.63 -11.33
C GLU A 60 -20.93 22.32 -11.70
N ASP A 61 -20.69 21.77 -12.88
CA ASP A 61 -21.34 20.54 -13.38
C ASP A 61 -20.41 19.67 -14.26
N ALA A 62 -19.12 19.99 -14.28
CA ALA A 62 -18.16 19.31 -15.15
C ALA A 62 -16.79 19.24 -14.49
N TYR A 63 -15.98 18.34 -14.96
CA TYR A 63 -14.57 18.26 -14.62
C TYR A 63 -13.73 18.24 -15.89
N TYR A 64 -12.53 18.79 -15.80
CA TYR A 64 -11.56 18.79 -16.88
C TYR A 64 -10.27 18.13 -16.42
N ILE A 65 -9.86 17.10 -17.13
CA ILE A 65 -8.61 16.40 -16.94
C ILE A 65 -7.67 16.82 -18.06
N PRO A 66 -6.51 17.41 -17.76
CA PRO A 66 -5.54 17.81 -18.79
C PRO A 66 -5.08 16.61 -19.65
N ASP A 67 -4.93 16.84 -20.96
CA ASP A 67 -4.52 15.79 -21.90
C ASP A 67 -3.08 15.33 -21.70
N ASP A 68 -2.24 16.15 -21.06
CA ASP A 68 -0.83 15.87 -20.73
C ASP A 68 -0.64 15.21 -19.35
N MET A 69 -1.72 14.79 -18.70
CA MET A 69 -1.69 14.21 -17.38
C MET A 69 -1.07 12.82 -17.37
N GLU A 70 -0.09 12.62 -16.50
CA GLU A 70 0.56 11.32 -16.34
C GLU A 70 -0.23 10.43 -15.37
N PHE A 71 -0.73 9.30 -15.89
CA PHE A 71 -1.45 8.27 -15.11
C PHE A 71 -0.53 7.20 -14.52
N TYR A 72 0.76 7.32 -14.74
CA TYR A 72 1.77 6.43 -14.18
C TYR A 72 2.94 7.26 -13.66
N ASN A 73 3.26 7.08 -12.40
CA ASN A 73 4.43 7.71 -11.79
C ASN A 73 5.05 6.77 -10.76
N ASN A 74 6.31 6.44 -10.95
CA ASN A 74 7.14 5.72 -9.97
C ASN A 74 6.54 4.40 -9.44
N GLY A 75 5.87 3.64 -10.31
CA GLY A 75 5.21 2.39 -9.92
C GLY A 75 3.77 2.58 -9.41
N VAL A 76 3.30 3.82 -9.29
CA VAL A 76 1.91 4.14 -8.97
C VAL A 76 1.14 4.37 -10.25
N VAL A 77 0.03 3.67 -10.40
CA VAL A 77 -0.89 3.80 -11.53
C VAL A 77 -2.18 4.43 -11.05
N ILE A 78 -2.66 5.43 -11.77
CA ILE A 78 -3.87 6.16 -11.42
C ILE A 78 -4.93 5.95 -12.51
N SER A 79 -6.16 5.76 -12.09
CA SER A 79 -7.32 5.64 -12.95
C SER A 79 -8.50 6.40 -12.36
N VAL A 80 -9.31 7.00 -13.23
CA VAL A 80 -10.50 7.73 -12.85
C VAL A 80 -11.72 6.93 -13.23
N TYR A 81 -12.63 6.76 -12.29
CA TYR A 81 -13.88 6.01 -12.45
C TYR A 81 -15.08 6.92 -12.29
N SER A 82 -16.16 6.59 -12.98
CA SER A 82 -17.45 7.21 -12.73
C SER A 82 -18.07 6.71 -11.43
N GLU A 83 -19.09 7.40 -10.95
CA GLU A 83 -19.91 6.98 -9.79
C GLU A 83 -20.41 5.52 -9.90
N ARG A 84 -20.63 5.04 -11.11
CA ARG A 84 -21.08 3.66 -11.38
C ARG A 84 -19.93 2.63 -11.45
N GLY A 85 -18.70 3.03 -11.16
CA GLY A 85 -17.53 2.16 -11.25
C GLY A 85 -17.05 1.87 -12.68
N VAL A 86 -17.44 2.67 -13.65
CA VAL A 86 -16.97 2.56 -15.03
C VAL A 86 -15.68 3.35 -15.18
N PRO A 87 -14.59 2.76 -15.71
CA PRO A 87 -13.36 3.47 -15.95
C PRO A 87 -13.56 4.54 -17.03
N LEU A 88 -13.20 5.78 -16.73
CA LEU A 88 -13.33 6.92 -17.64
C LEU A 88 -12.01 7.21 -18.34
N VAL A 89 -10.94 7.36 -17.57
CA VAL A 89 -9.62 7.68 -18.06
C VAL A 89 -8.55 7.11 -17.13
N GLY A 90 -7.38 6.86 -17.63
CA GLY A 90 -6.25 6.35 -16.87
C GLY A 90 -5.68 5.07 -17.42
N SER A 91 -4.73 4.50 -16.68
CA SER A 91 -4.06 3.26 -17.05
C SER A 91 -4.41 2.16 -16.05
N ILE A 92 -4.94 1.05 -16.53
CA ILE A 92 -5.21 -0.13 -15.70
C ILE A 92 -4.20 -1.21 -16.09
N PRO A 93 -3.40 -1.72 -15.15
CA PRO A 93 -2.46 -2.79 -15.45
C PRO A 93 -3.18 -4.06 -15.92
N SER A 94 -2.59 -4.76 -16.89
CA SER A 94 -3.19 -5.96 -17.50
C SER A 94 -3.49 -7.11 -16.52
N HIS A 95 -2.75 -7.15 -15.42
CA HIS A 95 -2.91 -8.19 -14.38
C HIS A 95 -3.74 -7.72 -13.17
N PHE A 96 -4.34 -6.54 -13.26
CA PHE A 96 -5.20 -6.01 -12.19
C PHE A 96 -6.59 -6.67 -12.27
N PRO A 97 -7.14 -7.17 -11.15
CA PRO A 97 -8.47 -7.77 -11.12
C PRO A 97 -9.54 -6.70 -11.32
N MET A 98 -10.25 -6.77 -12.44
CA MET A 98 -11.27 -5.80 -12.84
C MET A 98 -12.56 -5.85 -12.00
N ASP A 99 -12.72 -6.88 -11.19
CA ASP A 99 -13.86 -7.07 -10.27
C ASP A 99 -13.63 -6.41 -8.89
N THR A 100 -12.53 -5.68 -8.74
CA THR A 100 -12.23 -4.97 -7.50
C THR A 100 -13.26 -3.89 -7.24
N THR A 101 -13.92 -3.96 -6.08
CA THR A 101 -14.91 -2.97 -5.65
C THR A 101 -14.22 -1.70 -5.17
N LEU A 102 -14.66 -0.53 -5.65
CA LEU A 102 -14.20 0.77 -5.16
C LEU A 102 -14.69 1.01 -3.72
N LYS A 103 -13.79 1.48 -2.85
CA LYS A 103 -14.08 1.82 -1.45
C LYS A 103 -13.43 3.15 -1.11
N ASP A 104 -14.26 4.16 -0.90
CA ASP A 104 -13.79 5.51 -0.57
C ASP A 104 -12.92 5.54 0.69
N ASP A 105 -11.84 6.31 0.61
CA ASP A 105 -10.86 6.56 1.68
C ASP A 105 -10.33 5.28 2.35
N THR A 106 -10.14 4.23 1.58
CA THR A 106 -9.75 2.93 2.09
C THR A 106 -8.60 2.32 1.29
N PHE A 107 -7.58 1.84 2.00
CA PHE A 107 -6.53 1.03 1.40
C PHE A 107 -6.96 -0.43 1.31
N GLN A 108 -6.87 -1.00 0.14
CA GLN A 108 -7.17 -2.39 -0.12
C GLN A 108 -5.92 -3.12 -0.64
N ARG A 109 -5.74 -4.36 -0.23
CA ARG A 109 -4.75 -5.25 -0.83
C ARG A 109 -5.48 -6.23 -1.73
N VAL A 110 -5.15 -6.18 -3.01
CA VAL A 110 -5.77 -7.01 -4.03
C VAL A 110 -4.69 -7.87 -4.67
N GLN A 111 -5.01 -9.11 -4.94
CA GLN A 111 -4.12 -10.04 -5.62
C GLN A 111 -4.75 -10.45 -6.95
N GLY A 112 -4.01 -10.25 -8.03
CA GLY A 112 -4.38 -10.66 -9.36
C GLY A 112 -3.19 -11.28 -10.07
N ASP A 113 -3.38 -12.47 -10.64
CA ASP A 113 -2.43 -13.18 -11.52
C ASP A 113 -0.98 -13.23 -11.00
N GLY A 114 -0.82 -13.52 -9.68
CA GLY A 114 0.47 -13.60 -9.01
C GLY A 114 1.06 -12.27 -8.54
N THR A 115 0.45 -11.15 -8.88
CA THR A 115 0.88 -9.81 -8.45
C THR A 115 -0.01 -9.28 -7.34
N ARG A 116 0.60 -8.68 -6.33
CA ARG A 116 -0.10 -8.01 -5.23
C ARG A 116 -0.12 -6.51 -5.48
N TRP A 117 -1.32 -5.93 -5.34
CA TRP A 117 -1.56 -4.51 -5.53
C TRP A 117 -2.01 -3.87 -4.22
N LEU A 118 -1.48 -2.68 -3.94
CA LEU A 118 -2.04 -1.79 -2.93
C LEU A 118 -2.91 -0.77 -3.66
N VAL A 119 -4.19 -0.75 -3.34
CA VAL A 119 -5.19 0.12 -3.98
C VAL A 119 -5.70 1.11 -2.96
N TYR A 120 -5.77 2.35 -3.34
CA TYR A 120 -6.38 3.43 -2.59
C TYR A 120 -7.38 4.17 -3.46
N ASP A 121 -8.62 4.16 -3.06
CA ASP A 121 -9.70 4.82 -3.75
C ASP A 121 -10.15 6.05 -2.97
N ARG A 122 -10.45 7.13 -3.65
CA ARG A 122 -11.03 8.31 -3.06
C ARG A 122 -12.09 8.90 -3.96
N ALA A 123 -13.27 9.16 -3.38
CA ALA A 123 -14.39 9.79 -4.06
C ALA A 123 -14.33 11.32 -3.90
N TYR A 124 -14.62 12.01 -4.97
CA TYR A 124 -14.69 13.47 -5.01
C TYR A 124 -16.02 13.92 -5.59
N ASP A 125 -16.75 14.72 -4.84
CA ASP A 125 -17.99 15.33 -5.28
C ASP A 125 -17.68 16.62 -6.05
N TYR A 126 -18.24 16.77 -7.24
CA TYR A 126 -18.01 17.95 -8.10
C TYR A 126 -19.28 18.67 -8.55
N GLY A 127 -20.43 18.29 -8.03
CA GLY A 127 -21.73 18.88 -8.29
C GLY A 127 -22.81 18.22 -7.43
N GLU A 128 -24.05 18.69 -7.50
CA GLU A 128 -25.15 18.12 -6.74
C GLU A 128 -25.36 16.64 -7.09
N GLY A 129 -24.90 15.74 -6.21
CA GLY A 129 -25.02 14.29 -6.36
C GLY A 129 -24.13 13.67 -7.43
N LYS A 130 -23.05 14.36 -7.87
CA LYS A 130 -22.08 13.84 -8.84
C LYS A 130 -20.74 13.57 -8.16
N THR A 131 -20.27 12.33 -8.30
CA THR A 131 -19.03 11.82 -7.69
C THR A 131 -18.09 11.26 -8.75
N LEU A 132 -16.79 11.54 -8.58
CA LEU A 132 -15.72 11.02 -9.41
C LEU A 132 -14.83 10.07 -8.61
#